data_3286e5f7625dae695a58c9caa1929d08
#
_entry.id   3286e5f7625dae695a58c9caa1929d08
#
_cell.length_a   1.000
_cell.length_b   1.000
_cell.length_c   1.000
_cell.angle_alpha   90.00
_cell.angle_beta   90.00
_cell.angle_gamma   90.00
#
_symmetry.space_group_name_H-M   'P 1'
#
loop_
_entity.id
_entity.type
_entity.pdbx_description
1 polymer ?
#
loop_
_entity_poly.entity_id
_entity_poly.type
_entity_poly.pdbx_seq_one_letter_code
_entity_poly.pdbx_strand_id
1 'polypeptide(L)'
;MGKMGNYQYYVEGQNEEKLISVLKTEMELVCPGKIDVLNVVQEELTTVRLMQLKPQTTVILVFDTDVGNIDILKKNIDKLDKCSQVRQIWCITQVENIEDELVRSCNIKTAAQLTGSKSGKDFKRDFVALKNLKNKLEQFDFDIEKIWSCSPKNQYKEIKNDASKIKKSKKKS
;
A
#
# COMPACT_ATOMS: atom_id res chain seq x y z
N MET A 1 -26.62 -4.71 9.29
CA MET A 1 -25.52 -3.92 8.71
C MET A 1 -24.28 -4.07 9.57
N GLY A 2 -23.21 -4.61 9.03
CA GLY A 2 -21.95 -4.67 9.74
C GLY A 2 -21.40 -3.26 9.95
N LYS A 3 -20.94 -2.94 11.17
CA LYS A 3 -20.19 -1.70 11.40
C LYS A 3 -18.97 -1.71 10.48
N MET A 4 -18.78 -0.66 9.67
CA MET A 4 -17.53 -0.48 8.94
C MET A 4 -16.40 -0.47 9.94
N GLY A 5 -15.44 -1.38 9.77
CA GLY A 5 -14.28 -1.45 10.64
C GLY A 5 -13.41 -0.21 10.52
N ASN A 6 -12.64 0.07 11.56
CA ASN A 6 -11.60 1.09 11.49
C ASN A 6 -10.40 0.50 10.74
N TYR A 7 -9.88 1.23 9.75
CA TYR A 7 -8.69 0.84 9.01
C TYR A 7 -7.61 1.90 9.16
N GLN A 8 -6.40 1.47 9.39
CA GLN A 8 -5.22 2.34 9.46
C GLN A 8 -4.16 1.79 8.51
N TYR A 9 -3.82 2.58 7.49
CA TYR A 9 -2.71 2.28 6.59
C TYR A 9 -1.42 2.89 7.13
N TYR A 10 -0.35 2.11 7.14
CA TYR A 10 1.02 2.60 7.22
C TYR A 10 1.71 2.28 5.90
N VAL A 11 2.16 3.30 5.20
CA VAL A 11 2.73 3.17 3.87
C VAL A 11 4.17 3.66 3.83
N GLU A 12 4.97 3.12 2.93
CA GLU A 12 6.40 3.34 2.90
C GLU A 12 6.77 4.81 2.66
N GLY A 13 6.06 5.47 1.76
CA GLY A 13 6.37 6.85 1.39
C GLY A 13 5.21 7.59 0.76
N GLN A 14 5.49 8.81 0.27
CA GLN A 14 4.49 9.69 -0.32
C GLN A 14 3.87 9.14 -1.61
N ASN A 15 4.60 8.32 -2.36
CA ASN A 15 4.08 7.69 -3.57
C ASN A 15 2.94 6.72 -3.24
N GLU A 16 3.13 5.88 -2.24
CA GLU A 16 2.13 4.95 -1.77
C GLU A 16 0.94 5.68 -1.14
N GLU A 17 1.20 6.71 -0.34
CA GLU A 17 0.16 7.55 0.24
C GLU A 17 -0.75 8.12 -0.84
N LYS A 18 -0.16 8.69 -1.90
CA LYS A 18 -0.91 9.25 -3.01
C LYS A 18 -1.72 8.19 -3.76
N LEU A 19 -1.08 7.08 -4.11
CA LEU A 19 -1.75 6.01 -4.84
C LEU A 19 -2.96 5.48 -4.06
N ILE A 20 -2.76 5.12 -2.80
CA ILE A 20 -3.84 4.57 -1.97
C ILE A 20 -4.93 5.60 -1.73
N SER A 21 -4.57 6.87 -1.54
CA SER A 21 -5.55 7.95 -1.40
C SER A 21 -6.47 8.06 -2.62
N VAL A 22 -5.92 8.01 -3.82
CA VAL A 22 -6.69 8.03 -5.06
C VAL A 22 -7.54 6.77 -5.21
N LEU A 23 -6.96 5.60 -4.95
CA LEU A 23 -7.68 4.33 -5.05
C LEU A 23 -8.86 4.24 -4.07
N LYS A 24 -8.72 4.76 -2.85
CA LYS A 24 -9.79 4.70 -1.85
C LYS A 24 -10.84 5.78 -2.01
N THR A 25 -10.44 7.00 -2.37
CA THR A 25 -11.32 8.19 -2.33
C THR A 25 -11.93 8.52 -3.68
N GLU A 26 -11.12 8.52 -4.74
CA GLU A 26 -11.59 8.90 -6.07
C GLU A 26 -12.10 7.71 -6.89
N MET A 27 -11.48 6.55 -6.74
CA MET A 27 -11.81 5.35 -7.51
C MET A 27 -12.64 4.32 -6.72
N GLU A 28 -12.65 4.42 -5.40
CA GLU A 28 -13.38 3.52 -4.50
C GLU A 28 -13.04 2.03 -4.72
N LEU A 29 -11.78 1.74 -4.99
CA LEU A 29 -11.30 0.39 -5.32
C LEU A 29 -10.67 -0.34 -4.14
N VAL A 30 -10.40 0.34 -3.02
CA VAL A 30 -9.83 -0.25 -1.81
C VAL A 30 -10.55 0.24 -0.55
N CYS A 31 -10.36 -0.46 0.56
CA CYS A 31 -10.95 -0.12 1.84
C CYS A 31 -10.62 1.32 2.25
N PRO A 32 -11.59 2.08 2.78
CA PRO A 32 -11.33 3.40 3.35
C PRO A 32 -10.47 3.27 4.62
N GLY A 33 -9.86 4.36 5.03
CA GLY A 33 -9.07 4.39 6.27
C GLY A 33 -8.10 5.55 6.29
N LYS A 34 -7.56 5.82 7.47
CA LYS A 34 -6.50 6.82 7.63
C LYS A 34 -5.21 6.28 7.02
N ILE A 35 -4.42 7.16 6.40
CA ILE A 35 -3.13 6.81 5.82
C ILE A 35 -2.06 7.65 6.52
N ASP A 36 -1.06 6.99 7.09
CA ASP A 36 0.14 7.62 7.62
C ASP A 36 1.38 7.06 6.91
N VAL A 37 2.34 7.94 6.62
CA VAL A 37 3.62 7.53 6.05
C VAL A 37 4.52 7.04 7.17
N LEU A 38 4.89 5.78 7.13
CA LEU A 38 5.86 5.15 8.01
C LEU A 38 6.41 3.91 7.31
N ASN A 39 7.70 3.92 7.03
CA ASN A 39 8.36 2.75 6.45
C ASN A 39 8.57 1.69 7.53
N VAL A 40 7.64 0.75 7.64
CA VAL A 40 7.63 -0.28 8.69
C VAL A 40 8.74 -1.31 8.56
N VAL A 41 9.48 -1.31 7.45
CA VAL A 41 10.67 -2.14 7.26
C VAL A 41 11.92 -1.48 7.87
N GLN A 42 11.94 -0.14 7.91
CA GLN A 42 13.10 0.64 8.38
C GLN A 42 12.88 1.35 9.71
N GLU A 43 11.65 1.62 10.09
CA GLU A 43 11.29 2.39 11.28
C GLU A 43 10.39 1.59 12.22
N GLU A 44 10.67 1.65 13.50
CA GLU A 44 9.83 1.03 14.51
C GLU A 44 8.58 1.88 14.83
N LEU A 45 7.45 1.22 14.97
CA LEU A 45 6.24 1.83 15.50
C LEU A 45 6.48 2.27 16.96
N THR A 46 6.17 3.53 17.23
CA THR A 46 6.27 4.07 18.59
C THR A 46 5.02 3.74 19.42
N THR A 47 5.16 3.72 20.73
CA THR A 47 4.04 3.56 21.65
C THR A 47 2.97 4.63 21.41
N VAL A 48 3.38 5.86 21.12
CA VAL A 48 2.46 6.97 20.82
C VAL A 48 1.58 6.66 19.62
N ARG A 49 2.16 6.14 18.53
CA ARG A 49 1.37 5.76 17.35
C ARG A 49 0.38 4.64 17.66
N LEU A 50 0.79 3.66 18.45
CA LEU A 50 -0.11 2.56 18.86
C LEU A 50 -1.28 3.07 19.72
N MET A 51 -1.01 4.02 20.62
CA MET A 51 -2.04 4.61 21.49
C MET A 51 -3.06 5.48 20.72
N GLN A 52 -2.68 5.98 19.54
CA GLN A 52 -3.56 6.77 18.68
C GLN A 52 -4.53 5.92 17.86
N LEU A 53 -4.33 4.61 17.82
CA LEU A 53 -5.24 3.71 17.10
C LEU A 53 -6.60 3.64 17.80
N LYS A 54 -7.65 3.65 16.99
CA LYS A 54 -9.01 3.42 17.50
C LYS A 54 -9.19 1.95 17.89
N PRO A 55 -10.09 1.64 18.84
CA PRO A 55 -10.40 0.24 19.15
C PRO A 55 -10.86 -0.54 17.92
N GLN A 56 -10.51 -1.81 17.86
CA GLN A 56 -10.90 -2.73 16.78
C GLN A 56 -10.40 -2.29 15.40
N THR A 57 -9.19 -1.69 15.33
CA THR A 57 -8.59 -1.27 14.07
C THR A 57 -7.93 -2.45 13.36
N THR A 58 -8.20 -2.58 12.07
CA THR A 58 -7.40 -3.39 11.16
C THR A 58 -6.26 -2.52 10.64
N VAL A 59 -5.03 -2.91 10.93
CA VAL A 59 -3.82 -2.21 10.48
C VAL A 59 -3.33 -2.82 9.18
N ILE A 60 -3.09 -1.98 8.19
CA ILE A 60 -2.65 -2.38 6.85
C ILE A 60 -1.25 -1.83 6.62
N LEU A 61 -0.28 -2.72 6.48
CA LEU A 61 1.13 -2.37 6.24
C LEU A 61 1.42 -2.52 4.74
N VAL A 62 1.83 -1.44 4.09
CA VAL A 62 2.19 -1.44 2.66
C VAL A 62 3.67 -1.12 2.54
N PHE A 63 4.46 -2.05 2.02
CA PHE A 63 5.91 -1.92 1.99
C PHE A 63 6.54 -2.63 0.80
N ASP A 64 7.70 -2.11 0.38
CA ASP A 64 8.52 -2.73 -0.67
C ASP A 64 9.25 -3.97 -0.13
N THR A 65 9.56 -4.90 -1.02
CA THR A 65 10.26 -6.15 -0.68
C THR A 65 11.67 -6.21 -1.27
N ASP A 66 12.26 -5.06 -1.56
CA ASP A 66 13.60 -4.95 -2.14
C ASP A 66 14.71 -4.76 -1.09
N VAL A 67 14.37 -4.59 0.19
CA VAL A 67 15.33 -4.48 1.29
C VAL A 67 15.53 -5.85 1.95
N GLY A 68 16.79 -6.24 2.16
CA GLY A 68 17.12 -7.60 2.62
C GLY A 68 16.90 -7.89 4.11
N ASN A 69 16.70 -6.87 4.95
CA ASN A 69 16.55 -7.04 6.41
C ASN A 69 15.10 -6.76 6.82
N ILE A 70 14.47 -7.77 7.44
CA ILE A 70 13.07 -7.72 7.89
C ILE A 70 12.92 -7.68 9.42
N ASP A 71 13.99 -7.47 10.16
CA ASP A 71 13.94 -7.53 11.63
C ASP A 71 13.02 -6.45 12.22
N ILE A 72 13.09 -5.23 11.71
CA ILE A 72 12.22 -4.13 12.14
C ILE A 72 10.77 -4.42 11.79
N LEU A 73 10.51 -4.93 10.59
CA LEU A 73 9.16 -5.33 10.19
C LEU A 73 8.58 -6.38 11.14
N LYS A 74 9.36 -7.40 11.48
CA LYS A 74 8.94 -8.43 12.44
C LYS A 74 8.63 -7.86 13.82
N LYS A 75 9.46 -6.94 14.31
CA LYS A 75 9.22 -6.22 15.57
C LYS A 75 7.91 -5.43 15.52
N ASN A 76 7.66 -4.74 14.42
CA ASN A 76 6.45 -3.96 14.24
C ASN A 76 5.20 -4.85 14.22
N ILE A 77 5.25 -5.97 13.53
CA ILE A 77 4.15 -6.94 13.50
C ILE A 77 3.91 -7.48 14.92
N ASP A 78 4.96 -7.81 15.66
CA ASP A 78 4.82 -8.29 17.04
C ASP A 78 4.22 -7.24 17.97
N LYS A 79 4.64 -5.97 17.85
CA LYS A 79 4.05 -4.86 18.62
C LYS A 79 2.56 -4.69 18.32
N LEU A 80 2.18 -4.77 17.05
CA LEU A 80 0.79 -4.65 16.63
C LEU A 80 -0.04 -5.84 17.14
N ASP A 81 0.51 -7.03 17.07
CA ASP A 81 -0.17 -8.25 17.52
C ASP A 81 -0.48 -8.21 19.04
N LYS A 82 0.40 -7.57 19.81
CA LYS A 82 0.23 -7.40 21.25
C LYS A 82 -0.62 -6.17 21.63
N CYS A 83 -0.97 -5.33 20.66
CA CYS A 83 -1.73 -4.11 20.92
C CYS A 83 -3.23 -4.40 21.01
N SER A 84 -3.84 -4.05 22.15
CA SER A 84 -5.28 -4.31 22.38
C SER A 84 -6.22 -3.57 21.42
N GLN A 85 -5.75 -2.47 20.79
CA GLN A 85 -6.54 -1.69 19.83
C GLN A 85 -6.58 -2.35 18.45
N VAL A 86 -5.66 -3.28 18.18
CA VAL A 86 -5.52 -3.91 16.86
C VAL A 86 -6.35 -5.18 16.81
N ARG A 87 -7.26 -5.23 15.85
CA ARG A 87 -8.08 -6.40 15.57
C ARG A 87 -7.38 -7.38 14.63
N GLN A 88 -6.82 -6.85 13.54
CA GLN A 88 -6.14 -7.63 12.51
C GLN A 88 -4.97 -6.84 11.94
N ILE A 89 -3.99 -7.56 11.40
CA ILE A 89 -2.84 -6.99 10.70
C ILE A 89 -2.86 -7.59 9.30
N TRP A 90 -2.93 -6.72 8.28
CA TRP A 90 -2.84 -7.12 6.89
C TRP A 90 -1.56 -6.55 6.28
N CYS A 91 -0.77 -7.40 5.65
CA CYS A 91 0.45 -7.01 4.97
C CYS A 91 0.22 -6.98 3.47
N ILE A 92 0.58 -5.88 2.83
CA ILE A 92 0.56 -5.72 1.39
C ILE A 92 2.01 -5.58 0.93
N THR A 93 2.51 -6.59 0.27
CA THR A 93 3.87 -6.64 -0.23
C THR A 93 3.94 -6.10 -1.64
N GLN A 94 4.74 -5.07 -1.86
CA GLN A 94 5.06 -4.57 -3.19
C GLN A 94 6.27 -5.32 -3.72
N VAL A 95 6.11 -6.04 -4.81
CA VAL A 95 7.17 -6.89 -5.36
C VAL A 95 7.69 -6.26 -6.66
N GLU A 96 8.84 -5.70 -6.67
CA GLU A 96 9.79 -5.40 -5.58
C GLU A 96 9.51 -4.03 -4.93
N ASN A 97 8.89 -3.11 -5.68
CA ASN A 97 8.59 -1.72 -5.31
C ASN A 97 7.33 -1.24 -6.05
N ILE A 98 6.92 0.00 -5.77
CA ILE A 98 5.71 0.59 -6.37
C ILE A 98 5.81 0.72 -7.89
N GLU A 99 6.99 1.05 -8.42
CA GLU A 99 7.20 1.19 -9.85
C GLU A 99 6.89 -0.12 -10.58
N ASP A 100 7.37 -1.23 -10.05
CA ASP A 100 7.11 -2.56 -10.61
C ASP A 100 5.63 -2.94 -10.50
N GLU A 101 4.99 -2.58 -9.39
CA GLU A 101 3.56 -2.80 -9.21
C GLU A 101 2.72 -2.03 -10.24
N LEU A 102 3.09 -0.79 -10.55
CA LEU A 102 2.40 0.01 -11.56
C LEU A 102 2.60 -0.56 -12.97
N VAL A 103 3.80 -1.03 -13.29
CA VAL A 103 4.08 -1.68 -14.58
C VAL A 103 3.22 -2.94 -14.75
N ARG A 104 3.05 -3.73 -13.70
CA ARG A 104 2.22 -4.95 -13.75
C ARG A 104 0.72 -4.65 -13.85
N SER A 105 0.28 -3.53 -13.30
CA SER A 105 -1.15 -3.20 -13.19
C SER A 105 -1.67 -2.23 -14.25
N CYS A 106 -0.77 -1.60 -15.01
CA CYS A 106 -1.11 -0.66 -16.08
C CYS A 106 -0.55 -1.14 -17.43
N ASN A 107 -1.11 -0.64 -18.51
CA ASN A 107 -0.58 -0.88 -19.85
C ASN A 107 0.58 0.07 -20.17
N ILE A 108 1.70 -0.12 -19.46
CA ILE A 108 2.94 0.66 -19.60
C ILE A 108 4.15 -0.27 -19.58
N LYS A 109 5.24 0.15 -20.22
CA LYS A 109 6.52 -0.59 -20.19
C LYS A 109 7.42 -0.15 -19.04
N THR A 110 7.32 1.11 -18.65
CA THR A 110 8.07 1.68 -17.52
C THR A 110 7.15 2.58 -16.69
N ALA A 111 7.43 2.71 -15.41
CA ALA A 111 6.67 3.60 -14.54
C ALA A 111 6.73 5.07 -15.00
N ALA A 112 7.84 5.48 -15.61
CA ALA A 112 8.01 6.83 -16.15
C ALA A 112 6.97 7.18 -17.22
N GLN A 113 6.42 6.21 -17.94
CA GLN A 113 5.35 6.46 -18.92
C GLN A 113 4.07 6.97 -18.27
N LEU A 114 3.77 6.51 -17.07
CA LEU A 114 2.57 6.95 -16.34
C LEU A 114 2.63 8.45 -16.01
N THR A 115 3.80 8.94 -15.65
CA THR A 115 4.01 10.33 -15.23
C THR A 115 4.49 11.26 -16.34
N GLY A 116 4.94 10.70 -17.48
CA GLY A 116 5.60 11.46 -18.52
C GLY A 116 7.01 11.90 -18.13
N SER A 117 7.63 11.24 -17.16
CA SER A 117 8.97 11.56 -16.69
C SER A 117 10.04 11.26 -17.76
N LYS A 118 11.11 12.06 -17.77
CA LYS A 118 12.23 11.87 -18.71
C LYS A 118 13.06 10.64 -18.38
N SER A 119 13.12 10.26 -17.10
CA SER A 119 13.88 9.11 -16.62
C SER A 119 13.21 8.48 -15.40
N GLY A 120 13.63 7.27 -15.04
CA GLY A 120 13.16 6.60 -13.83
C GLY A 120 13.53 7.36 -12.54
N LYS A 121 14.61 8.14 -12.56
CA LYS A 121 15.02 8.96 -11.40
C LYS A 121 14.01 10.05 -11.07
N ASP A 122 13.31 10.57 -12.07
CA ASP A 122 12.34 11.64 -11.89
C ASP A 122 10.94 11.13 -11.54
N PHE A 123 10.70 9.83 -11.68
CA PHE A 123 9.37 9.24 -11.49
C PHE A 123 8.76 9.57 -10.14
N LYS A 124 9.48 9.34 -9.05
CA LYS A 124 8.93 9.53 -7.70
C LYS A 124 8.52 10.97 -7.43
N ARG A 125 9.36 11.92 -7.84
CA ARG A 125 9.06 13.35 -7.74
C ARG A 125 7.82 13.71 -8.58
N ASP A 126 7.81 13.28 -9.83
CA ASP A 126 6.74 13.61 -10.78
C ASP A 126 5.42 12.96 -10.40
N PHE A 127 5.48 11.74 -9.86
CA PHE A 127 4.28 11.03 -9.38
C PHE A 127 3.62 11.78 -8.23
N VAL A 128 4.38 12.22 -7.25
CA VAL A 128 3.86 13.02 -6.12
C VAL A 128 3.26 14.33 -6.61
N ALA A 129 3.88 14.97 -7.60
CA ALA A 129 3.41 16.25 -8.17
C ALA A 129 2.20 16.11 -9.11
N LEU A 130 1.88 14.90 -9.55
CA LEU A 130 0.82 14.66 -10.53
C LEU A 130 -0.56 14.99 -9.95
N LYS A 131 -1.31 15.89 -10.61
CA LYS A 131 -2.61 16.36 -10.10
C LYS A 131 -3.80 15.49 -10.55
N ASN A 132 -3.63 14.68 -11.57
CA ASN A 132 -4.70 13.93 -12.22
C ASN A 132 -4.40 12.43 -12.27
N LEU A 133 -3.91 11.86 -11.17
CA LEU A 133 -3.49 10.46 -11.12
C LEU A 133 -4.62 9.50 -11.53
N LYS A 134 -5.86 9.74 -11.07
CA LYS A 134 -7.00 8.92 -11.48
C LYS A 134 -7.11 8.81 -13.00
N ASN A 135 -7.07 9.97 -13.70
CA ASN A 135 -7.18 10.01 -15.16
C ASN A 135 -6.03 9.27 -15.84
N LYS A 136 -4.82 9.39 -15.28
CA LYS A 136 -3.65 8.68 -15.80
C LYS A 136 -3.78 7.16 -15.61
N LEU A 137 -4.24 6.72 -14.46
CA LEU A 137 -4.49 5.30 -14.21
C LEU A 137 -5.54 4.75 -15.19
N GLU A 138 -6.63 5.47 -15.39
CA GLU A 138 -7.66 5.09 -16.34
C GLU A 138 -7.15 5.08 -17.79
N GLN A 139 -6.36 6.10 -18.16
CA GLN A 139 -5.76 6.20 -19.50
C GLN A 139 -4.88 4.99 -19.84
N PHE A 140 -4.17 4.46 -18.86
CA PHE A 140 -3.26 3.32 -19.02
C PHE A 140 -3.86 2.00 -18.54
N ASP A 141 -5.18 1.88 -18.55
CA ASP A 141 -5.91 0.64 -18.28
C ASP A 141 -5.56 -0.01 -16.93
N PHE A 142 -5.44 0.80 -15.88
CA PHE A 142 -5.14 0.28 -14.54
C PHE A 142 -6.13 -0.81 -14.13
N ASP A 143 -5.59 -1.92 -13.66
CA ASP A 143 -6.36 -3.06 -13.20
C ASP A 143 -6.07 -3.35 -11.71
N ILE A 144 -7.06 -3.10 -10.86
CA ILE A 144 -6.95 -3.33 -9.42
C ILE A 144 -6.63 -4.80 -9.07
N GLU A 145 -7.04 -5.73 -9.90
CA GLU A 145 -6.76 -7.15 -9.64
C GLU A 145 -5.29 -7.51 -9.85
N LYS A 146 -4.57 -6.74 -10.65
CA LYS A 146 -3.15 -6.99 -10.96
C LYS A 146 -2.18 -6.34 -9.99
N ILE A 147 -2.54 -5.20 -9.40
CA ILE A 147 -1.66 -4.56 -8.41
C ILE A 147 -1.57 -5.43 -7.15
N TRP A 148 -0.38 -5.54 -6.61
CA TRP A 148 -0.10 -6.33 -5.40
C TRP A 148 -0.54 -7.81 -5.52
N SER A 149 -0.52 -8.35 -6.72
CA SER A 149 -0.96 -9.73 -6.98
C SER A 149 0.17 -10.75 -6.94
N CYS A 150 1.43 -10.30 -6.90
CA CYS A 150 2.58 -11.19 -6.85
C CYS A 150 2.91 -11.59 -5.42
N SER A 151 3.34 -12.83 -5.24
CA SER A 151 3.85 -13.31 -3.96
C SER A 151 5.28 -12.80 -3.73
N PRO A 152 5.61 -12.38 -2.50
CA PRO A 152 6.96 -11.93 -2.19
C PRO A 152 7.97 -13.09 -2.24
N LYS A 153 9.23 -12.74 -2.44
CA LYS A 153 10.36 -13.67 -2.53
C LYS A 153 11.36 -13.42 -1.41
N ASN A 154 12.42 -14.20 -1.35
CA ASN A 154 13.53 -14.04 -0.40
C ASN A 154 13.04 -14.08 1.06
N GLN A 155 13.51 -13.16 1.90
CA GLN A 155 13.15 -13.08 3.31
C GLN A 155 11.66 -12.78 3.53
N TYR A 156 10.99 -12.22 2.54
CA TYR A 156 9.57 -11.86 2.62
C TYR A 156 8.61 -13.01 2.28
N LYS A 157 9.12 -14.13 1.78
CA LYS A 157 8.28 -15.24 1.28
C LYS A 157 7.34 -15.84 2.34
N GLU A 158 7.69 -15.71 3.62
CA GLU A 158 6.86 -16.18 4.73
C GLU A 158 5.78 -15.18 5.13
N ILE A 159 5.85 -13.95 4.62
CA ILE A 159 4.85 -12.93 4.89
C ILE A 159 3.72 -13.08 3.90
N LYS A 160 2.53 -13.36 4.42
CA LYS A 160 1.33 -13.48 3.59
C LYS A 160 0.98 -12.11 3.00
N ASN A 161 0.74 -12.08 1.68
CA ASN A 161 0.20 -10.90 1.02
C ASN A 161 -1.31 -10.88 1.15
N ASP A 162 -1.84 -9.91 1.88
CA ASP A 162 -3.27 -9.76 2.15
C ASP A 162 -3.97 -8.76 1.22
N ALA A 163 -3.35 -8.40 0.10
CA ALA A 163 -3.88 -7.35 -0.80
C ALA A 163 -5.32 -7.61 -1.25
N SER A 164 -5.70 -8.87 -1.46
CA SER A 164 -7.07 -9.22 -1.85
C SER A 164 -8.12 -8.77 -0.84
N LYS A 165 -7.75 -8.64 0.42
CA LYS A 165 -8.67 -8.26 1.50
C LYS A 165 -9.05 -6.78 1.46
N ILE A 166 -8.20 -5.92 0.90
CA ILE A 166 -8.50 -4.48 0.79
C ILE A 166 -9.20 -4.12 -0.52
N LYS A 167 -9.08 -4.95 -1.54
CA LYS A 167 -9.65 -4.68 -2.87
C LYS A 167 -11.17 -4.84 -2.82
N LYS A 168 -11.87 -3.84 -3.34
CA LYS A 168 -13.31 -3.91 -3.52
C LYS A 168 -13.60 -4.51 -4.89
N SER A 169 -14.50 -5.49 -4.93
CA SER A 169 -14.99 -6.00 -6.21
C SER A 169 -15.72 -4.89 -6.96
N LYS A 170 -15.47 -4.76 -8.26
CA LYS A 170 -16.28 -3.87 -9.11
C LYS A 170 -17.73 -4.35 -8.99
N LYS A 171 -18.62 -3.48 -8.55
CA LYS A 171 -20.05 -3.75 -8.68
C LYS A 171 -20.32 -3.96 -10.18
N LYS A 172 -20.77 -5.14 -10.54
CA LYS A 172 -21.30 -5.36 -11.88
C LYS A 172 -22.51 -4.45 -12.05
N SER A 173 -22.33 -3.45 -12.88
CA SER A 173 -23.44 -2.59 -13.30
C SER A 173 -24.31 -3.36 -14.28
#